data_9dacd4d2ec9df7e3a137f5786ebb24de
#
_entry.id   9dacd4d2ec9df7e3a137f5786ebb24de
#
_cell.length_a   1.000
_cell.length_b   1.000
_cell.length_c   1.000
_cell.angle_alpha   90.00
_cell.angle_beta   90.00
_cell.angle_gamma   90.00
#
_symmetry.space_group_name_H-M   'P 1'
#
loop_
_entity.id
_entity.type
_entity.pdbx_description
1 polymer ?
#
loop_
_entity_poly.entity_id
_entity_poly.type
_entity_poly.pdbx_seq_one_letter_code
_entity_poly.pdbx_strand_id
1 'polypeptide(L)'
;MYLVVPTSYQPEQPTGLVVFMHGGGKGSARTAPDRYMTPADPTTPPSSTRLGDMFETLGMIGVGPSAPWNENDHSRWCVPEADDYIADVIHECKTRFHIDAERVFLLGHSMGGFGAYHQVQRQPDRFAAVIASAGSWSLAQWPVIRGTAFCIVHGTKDAEPGVRDRHTDIAFARFAHELLAKKSLPHVFKEHPDGHSFGYAKQHVVDFLKAGKRLRRDPFFPHVVLASPVGYSTGKCYPVRHNRWITLDAAVEAPLEYDALERQGPGHSKDSSPEEWKQWKLTHKRIKRHGAMIDAVNLGKNRLDVTTTNVSRFTVWLHPQMVDFTSPIQVIVNGQSRFDGRVTASLATALESVERRRDWGLVYPAKITLDVTGDRGKGDQAVGSR
;
A
#
# COMPACT_ATOMS: atom_id res chain seq x y z
N MET A 1 20.63 0.43 -7.95
CA MET A 1 20.22 0.23 -6.54
C MET A 1 21.32 0.75 -5.64
N TYR A 2 20.98 1.47 -4.59
CA TYR A 2 21.89 1.96 -3.54
C TYR A 2 21.50 1.37 -2.20
N LEU A 3 22.47 0.93 -1.40
CA LEU A 3 22.26 0.33 -0.10
C LEU A 3 23.00 1.14 0.98
N VAL A 4 22.33 1.40 2.09
CA VAL A 4 22.90 2.01 3.29
C VAL A 4 22.76 1.03 4.44
N VAL A 5 23.88 0.59 4.99
CA VAL A 5 23.92 -0.26 6.18
C VAL A 5 24.37 0.63 7.33
N PRO A 6 23.58 0.81 8.40
CA PRO A 6 23.96 1.67 9.51
C PRO A 6 25.15 1.06 10.27
N THR A 7 25.99 1.91 10.86
CA THR A 7 27.17 1.48 11.64
C THR A 7 26.79 0.63 12.86
N SER A 8 25.56 0.77 13.34
CA SER A 8 24.99 0.01 14.45
C SER A 8 24.48 -1.39 14.05
N TYR A 9 24.51 -1.76 12.76
CA TYR A 9 24.04 -3.07 12.31
C TYR A 9 24.90 -4.20 12.85
N GLN A 10 24.26 -5.24 13.39
CA GLN A 10 24.88 -6.47 13.87
C GLN A 10 24.19 -7.67 13.22
N PRO A 11 24.93 -8.57 12.57
CA PRO A 11 24.33 -9.72 11.86
C PRO A 11 23.53 -10.66 12.77
N GLU A 12 23.85 -10.70 14.06
CA GLU A 12 23.20 -11.55 15.06
C GLU A 12 21.85 -10.98 15.52
N GLN A 13 21.57 -9.72 15.23
CA GLN A 13 20.35 -9.04 15.67
C GLN A 13 19.49 -8.65 14.47
N PRO A 14 18.18 -9.02 14.45
CA PRO A 14 17.31 -8.63 13.36
C PRO A 14 17.07 -7.12 13.33
N THR A 15 17.24 -6.51 12.17
CA THR A 15 17.03 -5.07 11.94
C THR A 15 15.88 -4.77 11.00
N GLY A 16 15.34 -3.54 11.04
CA GLY A 16 14.36 -3.09 10.08
C GLY A 16 14.95 -2.79 8.70
N LEU A 17 14.13 -2.89 7.66
CA LEU A 17 14.45 -2.52 6.30
C LEU A 17 13.54 -1.38 5.83
N VAL A 18 14.11 -0.31 5.30
CA VAL A 18 13.36 0.77 4.63
C VAL A 18 13.65 0.72 3.14
N VAL A 19 12.65 0.44 2.33
CA VAL A 19 12.71 0.52 0.86
C VAL A 19 12.30 1.93 0.45
N PHE A 20 13.18 2.65 -0.23
CA PHE A 20 12.93 4.01 -0.68
C PHE A 20 12.67 4.08 -2.19
N MET A 21 11.47 4.45 -2.57
CA MET A 21 11.08 4.76 -3.94
C MET A 21 11.41 6.22 -4.26
N HIS A 22 12.38 6.43 -5.15
CA HIS A 22 12.84 7.76 -5.50
C HIS A 22 11.81 8.58 -6.30
N GLY A 23 11.94 9.90 -6.22
CA GLY A 23 11.25 10.86 -7.07
C GLY A 23 11.93 11.08 -8.41
N GLY A 24 11.37 12.00 -9.20
CA GLY A 24 11.90 12.43 -10.48
C GLY A 24 11.12 11.90 -11.67
N GLY A 25 11.53 12.31 -12.86
CA GLY A 25 10.90 12.00 -14.13
C GLY A 25 11.89 11.36 -15.11
N LYS A 26 11.87 11.82 -16.37
CA LYS A 26 12.72 11.34 -17.45
C LYS A 26 14.20 11.32 -17.06
N GLY A 27 14.88 10.22 -17.31
CA GLY A 27 16.32 10.07 -17.09
C GLY A 27 16.76 9.92 -15.63
N SER A 28 15.84 9.94 -14.65
CA SER A 28 16.20 9.86 -13.23
C SER A 28 16.48 8.43 -12.73
N ALA A 29 16.12 7.39 -13.49
CA ALA A 29 16.15 6.01 -13.02
C ALA A 29 17.55 5.54 -12.58
N ARG A 30 18.61 5.94 -13.29
CA ARG A 30 19.97 5.46 -13.00
C ARG A 30 20.66 6.25 -11.88
N THR A 31 20.42 7.55 -11.80
CA THR A 31 21.14 8.45 -10.90
C THR A 31 20.38 8.79 -9.62
N ALA A 32 19.06 8.60 -9.61
CA ALA A 32 18.23 8.94 -8.46
C ALA A 32 18.59 8.19 -7.18
N PRO A 33 18.88 6.87 -7.18
CA PRO A 33 19.29 6.18 -5.95
C PRO A 33 20.52 6.83 -5.31
N ASP A 34 21.56 7.13 -6.09
CA ASP A 34 22.79 7.77 -5.59
C ASP A 34 22.47 9.16 -5.02
N ARG A 35 21.68 9.95 -5.75
CA ARG A 35 21.30 11.30 -5.35
C ARG A 35 20.55 11.34 -4.01
N TYR A 36 19.65 10.40 -3.79
CA TYR A 36 18.82 10.38 -2.57
C TYR A 36 19.48 9.63 -1.41
N MET A 37 20.20 8.55 -1.68
CA MET A 37 20.66 7.62 -0.64
C MET A 37 22.02 7.99 -0.04
N THR A 38 22.78 8.87 -0.68
CA THR A 38 24.09 9.34 -0.14
C THR A 38 23.90 10.08 1.20
N PRO A 39 24.86 9.98 2.13
CA PRO A 39 24.88 10.79 3.34
C PRO A 39 24.90 12.28 3.01
N ALA A 40 24.36 13.10 3.88
CA ALA A 40 24.56 14.54 3.87
C ALA A 40 25.99 14.85 4.35
N ASP A 41 26.67 15.80 3.73
CA ASP A 41 27.89 16.36 4.27
C ASP A 41 27.58 17.59 5.15
N PRO A 42 28.56 18.09 5.95
CA PRO A 42 28.34 19.24 6.84
C PRO A 42 27.85 20.52 6.16
N THR A 43 28.03 20.63 4.85
CA THR A 43 27.58 21.78 4.04
C THR A 43 26.19 21.57 3.46
N THR A 44 25.62 20.37 3.60
CA THR A 44 24.32 20.00 3.05
C THR A 44 23.21 20.74 3.81
N PRO A 45 22.38 21.55 3.14
CA PRO A 45 21.32 22.27 3.81
C PRO A 45 20.25 21.32 4.38
N PRO A 46 19.54 21.72 5.46
CA PRO A 46 18.45 20.92 6.05
C PRO A 46 17.35 20.54 5.06
N SER A 47 17.13 21.36 4.03
CA SER A 47 16.19 21.11 2.95
C SER A 47 16.64 20.03 1.95
N SER A 48 17.86 19.50 2.09
CA SER A 48 18.39 18.48 1.21
C SER A 48 17.56 17.20 1.20
N THR A 49 17.41 16.63 0.01
CA THR A 49 16.72 15.35 -0.21
C THR A 49 17.57 14.12 0.11
N ARG A 50 18.81 14.27 0.58
CA ARG A 50 19.70 13.16 0.93
C ARG A 50 19.20 12.44 2.18
N LEU A 51 19.22 11.11 2.18
CA LEU A 51 18.61 10.24 3.19
C LEU A 51 19.61 9.39 3.98
N GLY A 52 20.88 9.33 3.55
CA GLY A 52 21.86 8.44 4.18
C GLY A 52 21.89 8.52 5.71
N ASP A 53 21.93 9.73 6.26
CA ASP A 53 21.95 9.97 7.72
C ASP A 53 20.65 9.57 8.42
N MET A 54 19.54 9.53 7.69
CA MET A 54 18.25 9.07 8.24
C MET A 54 18.34 7.60 8.63
N PHE A 55 18.94 6.75 7.79
CA PHE A 55 19.05 5.33 8.05
C PHE A 55 20.01 5.05 9.22
N GLU A 56 21.10 5.80 9.33
CA GLU A 56 21.99 5.79 10.49
C GLU A 56 21.24 6.14 11.77
N THR A 57 20.47 7.24 11.75
CA THR A 57 19.65 7.72 12.86
C THR A 57 18.57 6.72 13.29
N LEU A 58 18.05 5.93 12.35
CA LEU A 58 17.03 4.90 12.59
C LEU A 58 17.63 3.56 13.06
N GLY A 59 18.92 3.32 12.81
CA GLY A 59 19.55 2.01 12.98
C GLY A 59 18.91 0.94 12.10
N MET A 60 18.47 1.32 10.91
CA MET A 60 17.78 0.44 9.95
C MET A 60 18.53 0.42 8.62
N ILE A 61 18.51 -0.71 7.94
CA ILE A 61 19.06 -0.81 6.58
C ILE A 61 18.13 -0.04 5.63
N GLY A 62 18.71 0.83 4.80
CA GLY A 62 18.04 1.56 3.75
C GLY A 62 18.40 1.02 2.37
N VAL A 63 17.42 0.76 1.52
CA VAL A 63 17.65 0.37 0.13
C VAL A 63 16.88 1.28 -0.82
N GLY A 64 17.60 1.91 -1.76
CA GLY A 64 17.02 2.73 -2.84
C GLY A 64 17.13 1.99 -4.17
N PRO A 65 16.10 1.28 -4.63
CA PRO A 65 16.08 0.69 -5.94
C PRO A 65 15.96 1.75 -7.05
N SER A 66 16.43 1.42 -8.24
CA SER A 66 16.16 2.18 -9.47
C SER A 66 14.83 1.72 -10.06
N ALA A 67 14.15 2.59 -10.79
CA ALA A 67 13.00 2.20 -11.60
C ALA A 67 13.37 2.35 -13.09
N PRO A 68 14.06 1.38 -13.71
CA PRO A 68 14.64 1.52 -15.03
C PRO A 68 13.65 1.42 -16.19
N TRP A 69 12.47 0.82 -15.92
CA TRP A 69 11.42 0.68 -16.91
C TRP A 69 10.65 1.99 -17.06
N ASN A 70 10.09 2.21 -18.25
CA ASN A 70 9.19 3.31 -18.54
C ASN A 70 9.75 4.71 -18.15
N GLU A 71 10.99 5.00 -18.54
CA GLU A 71 11.75 6.17 -18.11
C GLU A 71 11.09 7.54 -18.38
N ASN A 72 10.08 7.57 -19.26
CA ASN A 72 9.36 8.80 -19.60
C ASN A 72 8.08 9.00 -18.81
N ASP A 73 7.70 8.03 -17.95
CA ASP A 73 6.44 8.05 -17.20
C ASP A 73 6.69 8.26 -15.70
N HIS A 74 5.98 9.21 -15.11
CA HIS A 74 5.93 9.42 -13.67
C HIS A 74 5.20 8.30 -12.90
N SER A 75 4.57 7.38 -13.63
CA SER A 75 3.83 6.25 -13.06
C SER A 75 4.67 5.00 -12.82
N ARG A 76 5.97 5.04 -13.05
CA ARG A 76 6.79 3.81 -13.05
C ARG A 76 6.79 3.01 -11.72
N TRP A 77 6.52 3.63 -10.58
CA TRP A 77 6.31 2.89 -9.32
C TRP A 77 4.91 2.33 -9.13
N CYS A 78 4.04 2.50 -10.12
CA CYS A 78 2.62 2.21 -10.04
C CYS A 78 2.17 1.24 -11.13
N VAL A 79 2.99 0.26 -11.42
CA VAL A 79 2.77 -0.80 -12.41
C VAL A 79 3.11 -2.15 -11.79
N PRO A 80 2.58 -3.27 -12.30
CA PRO A 80 2.85 -4.61 -11.77
C PRO A 80 4.34 -4.97 -11.71
N GLU A 81 5.13 -4.50 -12.68
CA GLU A 81 6.59 -4.69 -12.70
C GLU A 81 7.28 -4.07 -11.48
N ALA A 82 6.73 -2.96 -10.96
CA ALA A 82 7.23 -2.34 -9.73
C ALA A 82 6.89 -3.17 -8.50
N ASP A 83 5.71 -3.80 -8.48
CA ASP A 83 5.29 -4.68 -7.38
C ASP A 83 6.26 -5.86 -7.24
N ASP A 84 6.56 -6.52 -8.36
CA ASP A 84 7.48 -7.66 -8.41
C ASP A 84 8.91 -7.24 -8.07
N TYR A 85 9.37 -6.12 -8.62
CA TYR A 85 10.72 -5.62 -8.37
C TYR A 85 10.93 -5.22 -6.91
N ILE A 86 9.96 -4.58 -6.26
CA ILE A 86 10.03 -4.26 -4.83
C ILE A 86 10.09 -5.55 -4.00
N ALA A 87 9.32 -6.57 -4.38
CA ALA A 87 9.35 -7.87 -3.73
C ALA A 87 10.73 -8.54 -3.87
N ASP A 88 11.35 -8.48 -5.05
CA ASP A 88 12.70 -9.02 -5.31
C ASP A 88 13.77 -8.27 -4.51
N VAL A 89 13.69 -6.94 -4.45
CA VAL A 89 14.62 -6.13 -3.65
C VAL A 89 14.52 -6.48 -2.16
N ILE A 90 13.32 -6.65 -1.63
CA ILE A 90 13.12 -7.07 -0.23
C ILE A 90 13.67 -8.48 -0.01
N HIS A 91 13.41 -9.40 -0.93
CA HIS A 91 13.93 -10.76 -0.86
C HIS A 91 15.45 -10.77 -0.85
N GLU A 92 16.09 -10.06 -1.77
CA GLU A 92 17.54 -9.93 -1.86
C GLU A 92 18.16 -9.34 -0.58
N CYS A 93 17.53 -8.33 0.01
CA CYS A 93 17.98 -7.81 1.30
C CYS A 93 17.87 -8.85 2.43
N LYS A 94 16.79 -9.62 2.48
CA LYS A 94 16.58 -10.67 3.48
C LYS A 94 17.54 -11.85 3.33
N THR A 95 18.08 -12.11 2.13
CA THR A 95 19.09 -13.17 1.91
C THR A 95 20.48 -12.74 2.33
N ARG A 96 20.77 -11.45 2.36
CA ARG A 96 22.11 -10.90 2.66
C ARG A 96 22.26 -10.35 4.07
N PHE A 97 21.16 -9.93 4.66
CA PHE A 97 21.13 -9.28 5.97
C PHE A 97 20.09 -9.91 6.88
N HIS A 98 20.33 -9.88 8.17
CA HIS A 98 19.35 -10.33 9.17
C HIS A 98 18.23 -9.29 9.32
N ILE A 99 17.31 -9.29 8.36
CA ILE A 99 16.15 -8.41 8.36
C ILE A 99 15.00 -9.03 9.16
N ASP A 100 14.44 -8.26 10.09
CA ASP A 100 13.17 -8.60 10.74
C ASP A 100 12.03 -8.54 9.69
N ALA A 101 11.47 -9.70 9.36
CA ALA A 101 10.43 -9.84 8.35
C ALA A 101 9.19 -8.99 8.64
N GLU A 102 8.94 -8.71 9.92
CA GLU A 102 7.80 -7.90 10.37
C GLU A 102 8.13 -6.40 10.45
N ARG A 103 9.35 -5.99 10.10
CA ARG A 103 9.80 -4.59 10.14
C ARG A 103 10.34 -4.11 8.79
N VAL A 104 9.57 -4.37 7.73
CA VAL A 104 9.81 -3.84 6.39
C VAL A 104 8.93 -2.62 6.18
N PHE A 105 9.53 -1.49 5.81
CA PHE A 105 8.89 -0.20 5.61
C PHE A 105 9.07 0.25 4.17
N LEU A 106 8.05 0.90 3.61
CA LEU A 106 8.12 1.50 2.29
C LEU A 106 8.00 3.02 2.42
N LEU A 107 8.95 3.73 1.84
CA LEU A 107 8.99 5.19 1.79
C LEU A 107 9.05 5.64 0.34
N GLY A 108 8.17 6.54 -0.07
CA GLY A 108 8.21 7.11 -1.39
C GLY A 108 8.07 8.64 -1.38
N HIS A 109 8.84 9.31 -2.24
CA HIS A 109 8.77 10.76 -2.41
C HIS A 109 8.44 11.13 -3.85
N SER A 110 7.56 12.12 -4.07
CA SER A 110 7.19 12.61 -5.39
C SER A 110 6.61 11.48 -6.26
N MET A 111 7.23 11.13 -7.37
CA MET A 111 6.90 9.94 -8.16
C MET A 111 6.87 8.66 -7.29
N GLY A 112 7.82 8.49 -6.36
CA GLY A 112 7.78 7.43 -5.35
C GLY A 112 6.61 7.57 -4.37
N GLY A 113 6.18 8.79 -4.09
CA GLY A 113 4.97 9.07 -3.30
C GLY A 113 3.70 8.58 -3.99
N PHE A 114 3.60 8.69 -5.33
CA PHE A 114 2.53 8.04 -6.11
C PHE A 114 2.60 6.52 -5.95
N GLY A 115 3.82 5.97 -6.04
CA GLY A 115 4.08 4.56 -5.78
C GLY A 115 3.65 4.14 -4.38
N ALA A 116 3.87 4.96 -3.34
CA ALA A 116 3.46 4.64 -1.97
C ALA A 116 1.93 4.55 -1.82
N TYR A 117 1.17 5.48 -2.42
CA TYR A 117 -0.28 5.38 -2.49
C TYR A 117 -0.77 4.15 -3.27
N HIS A 118 -0.04 3.74 -4.29
CA HIS A 118 -0.33 2.54 -5.06
C HIS A 118 -0.02 1.27 -4.25
N GLN A 119 1.18 1.17 -3.70
CA GLN A 119 1.67 -0.02 -3.01
C GLN A 119 0.90 -0.32 -1.73
N VAL A 120 0.48 0.70 -0.96
CA VAL A 120 -0.31 0.48 0.25
C VAL A 120 -1.68 -0.17 -0.04
N GLN A 121 -2.18 -0.04 -1.25
CA GLN A 121 -3.43 -0.68 -1.67
C GLN A 121 -3.19 -2.04 -2.34
N ARG A 122 -2.07 -2.22 -3.02
CA ARG A 122 -1.77 -3.45 -3.76
C ARG A 122 -1.16 -4.55 -2.91
N GLN A 123 -0.26 -4.18 -2.00
CA GLN A 123 0.49 -5.09 -1.15
C GLN A 123 0.51 -4.60 0.31
N PRO A 124 -0.66 -4.30 0.92
CA PRO A 124 -0.71 -3.75 2.28
C PRO A 124 -0.12 -4.72 3.31
N ASP A 125 -0.15 -6.00 3.03
CA ASP A 125 0.34 -7.08 3.88
C ASP A 125 1.87 -7.29 3.82
N ARG A 126 2.56 -6.62 2.92
CA ARG A 126 4.03 -6.72 2.78
C ARG A 126 4.77 -5.81 3.75
N PHE A 127 4.16 -4.72 4.18
CA PHE A 127 4.82 -3.65 4.92
C PHE A 127 4.28 -3.48 6.33
N ALA A 128 5.17 -3.19 7.29
CA ALA A 128 4.79 -2.72 8.62
C ALA A 128 4.18 -1.32 8.56
N ALA A 129 4.74 -0.48 7.71
CA ALA A 129 4.19 0.83 7.39
C ALA A 129 4.58 1.27 5.97
N VAL A 130 3.73 2.13 5.40
CA VAL A 130 3.99 2.83 4.14
C VAL A 130 3.95 4.33 4.37
N ILE A 131 4.91 5.05 3.82
CA ILE A 131 5.04 6.50 3.95
C ILE A 131 4.97 7.13 2.56
N ALA A 132 3.96 7.99 2.33
CA ALA A 132 3.79 8.76 1.10
C ALA A 132 4.18 10.22 1.34
N SER A 133 5.25 10.67 0.68
CA SER A 133 5.70 12.06 0.74
C SER A 133 5.49 12.75 -0.61
N ALA A 134 4.80 13.89 -0.61
CA ALA A 134 4.56 14.74 -1.78
C ALA A 134 4.04 13.95 -3.01
N GLY A 135 3.17 12.98 -2.77
CA GLY A 135 2.56 12.14 -3.79
C GLY A 135 1.11 12.50 -4.06
N SER A 136 0.49 11.79 -5.02
CA SER A 136 -0.93 11.92 -5.32
C SER A 136 -1.57 10.55 -5.59
N TRP A 137 -2.89 10.53 -5.55
CA TRP A 137 -3.71 9.38 -5.90
C TRP A 137 -4.93 9.84 -6.70
N SER A 138 -5.58 8.96 -7.43
CA SER A 138 -6.80 9.31 -8.17
C SER A 138 -7.92 8.31 -7.99
N LEU A 139 -7.62 7.08 -7.61
CA LEU A 139 -8.59 6.01 -7.40
C LEU A 139 -8.15 5.14 -6.22
N ALA A 140 -9.09 4.79 -5.34
CA ALA A 140 -8.77 4.03 -4.13
C ALA A 140 -9.92 3.16 -3.61
N GLN A 141 -9.51 2.05 -2.99
CA GLN A 141 -10.30 1.24 -2.06
C GLN A 141 -9.62 1.29 -0.67
N TRP A 142 -9.85 2.38 0.05
CA TRP A 142 -9.16 2.63 1.31
C TRP A 142 -9.28 1.52 2.37
N PRO A 143 -10.41 0.79 2.51
CA PRO A 143 -10.49 -0.28 3.49
C PRO A 143 -9.42 -1.37 3.37
N VAL A 144 -8.81 -1.56 2.19
CA VAL A 144 -7.77 -2.58 1.98
C VAL A 144 -6.51 -2.36 2.81
N ILE A 145 -6.25 -1.12 3.26
CA ILE A 145 -5.06 -0.80 4.05
C ILE A 145 -5.17 -1.17 5.54
N ARG A 146 -6.30 -1.72 5.98
CA ARG A 146 -6.46 -2.14 7.38
C ARG A 146 -5.31 -3.01 7.85
N GLY A 147 -4.83 -2.73 9.07
CA GLY A 147 -3.70 -3.44 9.66
C GLY A 147 -2.33 -3.06 9.09
N THR A 148 -2.25 -2.04 8.22
CA THR A 148 -0.99 -1.46 7.74
C THR A 148 -0.92 -0.01 8.18
N ALA A 149 0.15 0.37 8.88
CA ALA A 149 0.32 1.77 9.27
C ALA A 149 0.59 2.64 8.03
N PHE A 150 -0.08 3.77 7.93
CA PHE A 150 0.08 4.68 6.79
C PHE A 150 0.40 6.09 7.28
N CYS A 151 1.49 6.66 6.72
CA CYS A 151 1.91 8.03 7.02
C CYS A 151 1.92 8.85 5.74
N ILE A 152 1.28 10.01 5.79
CA ILE A 152 1.22 10.97 4.69
C ILE A 152 1.96 12.22 5.15
N VAL A 153 2.97 12.65 4.39
CA VAL A 153 3.74 13.87 4.66
C VAL A 153 3.75 14.76 3.43
N HIS A 154 3.36 16.04 3.55
CA HIS A 154 3.25 16.91 2.39
C HIS A 154 3.59 18.37 2.73
N GLY A 155 4.22 19.07 1.78
CA GLY A 155 4.50 20.49 1.88
C GLY A 155 3.28 21.36 1.58
N THR A 156 3.02 22.37 2.43
CA THR A 156 1.89 23.29 2.24
C THR A 156 2.01 24.18 1.02
N LYS A 157 3.24 24.36 0.52
CA LYS A 157 3.56 25.15 -0.67
C LYS A 157 3.86 24.30 -1.91
N ASP A 158 3.58 23.00 -1.86
CA ASP A 158 3.74 22.16 -3.05
C ASP A 158 2.73 22.59 -4.13
N ALA A 159 3.19 22.64 -5.37
CA ALA A 159 2.40 23.12 -6.51
C ALA A 159 1.94 24.59 -6.41
N GLU A 160 2.77 25.50 -5.84
CA GLU A 160 2.51 26.94 -5.90
C GLU A 160 2.48 27.44 -7.36
N PRO A 161 1.66 28.48 -7.67
CA PRO A 161 1.57 29.08 -9.01
C PRO A 161 2.93 29.51 -9.57
N GLY A 162 3.22 29.17 -10.83
CA GLY A 162 4.45 29.53 -11.50
C GLY A 162 5.69 28.71 -11.12
N VAL A 163 5.58 27.84 -10.13
CA VAL A 163 6.71 27.04 -9.63
C VAL A 163 6.63 25.61 -10.16
N ARG A 164 5.43 24.99 -10.16
CA ARG A 164 5.27 23.58 -10.42
C ARG A 164 3.88 23.24 -10.93
N ASP A 165 3.78 22.10 -11.64
CA ASP A 165 2.48 21.51 -12.02
C ASP A 165 1.72 21.00 -10.80
N ARG A 166 0.39 21.04 -10.85
CA ARG A 166 -0.49 20.66 -9.74
C ARG A 166 -0.67 19.15 -9.51
N HIS A 167 0.06 18.29 -10.20
CA HIS A 167 -0.04 16.84 -10.00
C HIS A 167 0.48 16.35 -8.64
N THR A 168 1.19 17.21 -7.88
CA THR A 168 1.59 16.96 -6.50
C THR A 168 0.99 17.98 -5.51
N ASP A 169 -0.14 18.60 -5.85
CA ASP A 169 -0.82 19.53 -4.95
C ASP A 169 -1.19 18.85 -3.62
N ILE A 170 -0.98 19.57 -2.52
CA ILE A 170 -1.28 19.08 -1.16
C ILE A 170 -2.75 18.66 -1.00
N ALA A 171 -3.66 19.15 -1.84
CA ALA A 171 -5.06 18.75 -1.83
C ALA A 171 -5.25 17.22 -1.97
N PHE A 172 -4.37 16.53 -2.70
CA PHE A 172 -4.39 15.05 -2.78
C PHE A 172 -4.17 14.40 -1.40
N ALA A 173 -3.23 14.92 -0.64
CA ALA A 173 -2.91 14.42 0.70
C ALA A 173 -4.04 14.74 1.69
N ARG A 174 -4.62 15.93 1.63
CA ARG A 174 -5.74 16.35 2.47
C ARG A 174 -6.98 15.50 2.21
N PHE A 175 -7.35 15.24 0.95
CA PHE A 175 -8.44 14.33 0.63
C PHE A 175 -8.19 12.91 1.13
N ALA A 176 -6.97 12.39 1.01
CA ALA A 176 -6.64 11.08 1.58
C ALA A 176 -6.84 11.09 3.09
N HIS A 177 -6.33 12.09 3.81
CA HIS A 177 -6.50 12.26 5.25
C HIS A 177 -7.99 12.28 5.65
N GLU A 178 -8.81 13.11 5.00
CA GLU A 178 -10.24 13.22 5.28
C GLU A 178 -10.98 11.89 5.06
N LEU A 179 -10.69 11.20 3.97
CA LEU A 179 -11.33 9.93 3.65
C LEU A 179 -10.92 8.81 4.60
N LEU A 180 -9.65 8.75 4.98
CA LEU A 180 -9.15 7.78 5.95
C LEU A 180 -9.74 8.04 7.33
N ALA A 181 -9.81 9.30 7.77
CA ALA A 181 -10.45 9.69 9.02
C ALA A 181 -11.95 9.33 9.03
N LYS A 182 -12.68 9.66 7.96
CA LYS A 182 -14.10 9.33 7.80
C LYS A 182 -14.36 7.82 7.86
N LYS A 183 -13.42 7.00 7.39
CA LYS A 183 -13.52 5.53 7.40
C LYS A 183 -12.94 4.91 8.68
N SER A 184 -12.53 5.72 9.65
CA SER A 184 -11.88 5.27 10.89
C SER A 184 -10.67 4.35 10.62
N LEU A 185 -9.88 4.68 9.59
CA LEU A 185 -8.64 3.98 9.26
C LEU A 185 -7.46 4.70 9.92
N PRO A 186 -6.71 4.02 10.81
CA PRO A 186 -5.58 4.63 11.48
C PRO A 186 -4.52 5.09 10.49
N HIS A 187 -4.11 6.35 10.57
CA HIS A 187 -3.06 6.95 9.75
C HIS A 187 -2.45 8.16 10.45
N VAL A 188 -1.29 8.58 9.97
CA VAL A 188 -0.62 9.82 10.40
C VAL A 188 -0.60 10.78 9.21
N PHE A 189 -1.02 12.01 9.43
CA PHE A 189 -0.92 13.08 8.45
C PHE A 189 -0.08 14.22 9.00
N LYS A 190 0.94 14.65 8.26
CA LYS A 190 1.85 15.74 8.62
C LYS A 190 2.03 16.70 7.46
N GLU A 191 1.85 17.97 7.73
CA GLU A 191 2.18 19.06 6.83
C GLU A 191 3.48 19.73 7.27
N HIS A 192 4.27 20.25 6.31
CA HIS A 192 5.43 21.08 6.57
C HIS A 192 5.37 22.38 5.75
N PRO A 193 6.03 23.47 6.17
CA PRO A 193 5.85 24.79 5.59
C PRO A 193 6.61 25.02 4.26
N ASP A 194 7.20 23.98 3.69
CA ASP A 194 7.96 24.04 2.43
C ASP A 194 7.11 23.55 1.24
N GLY A 195 7.72 23.60 0.05
CA GLY A 195 7.14 23.06 -1.19
C GLY A 195 7.46 21.56 -1.36
N HIS A 196 7.94 21.21 -2.56
CA HIS A 196 8.18 19.83 -3.00
C HIS A 196 9.50 19.20 -2.48
N SER A 197 10.04 19.67 -1.39
CA SER A 197 11.30 19.18 -0.82
C SER A 197 11.07 18.04 0.16
N PHE A 198 11.88 16.98 0.07
CA PHE A 198 11.88 15.92 1.08
C PHE A 198 12.63 16.34 2.35
N GLY A 199 13.45 17.38 2.31
CA GLY A 199 14.27 17.81 3.45
C GLY A 199 13.49 17.98 4.74
N TYR A 200 12.42 18.74 4.71
CA TYR A 200 11.55 18.96 5.86
C TYR A 200 10.68 17.73 6.20
N ALA A 201 10.37 16.89 5.23
CA ALA A 201 9.64 15.65 5.47
C ALA A 201 10.45 14.62 6.27
N LYS A 202 11.80 14.65 6.16
CA LYS A 202 12.70 13.66 6.82
C LYS A 202 12.44 13.55 8.32
N GLN A 203 12.33 14.66 9.04
CA GLN A 203 12.13 14.63 10.48
C GLN A 203 10.79 13.96 10.85
N HIS A 204 9.72 14.26 10.12
CA HIS A 204 8.41 13.62 10.32
C HIS A 204 8.47 12.12 10.08
N VAL A 205 9.23 11.68 9.07
CA VAL A 205 9.45 10.26 8.77
C VAL A 205 10.25 9.58 9.89
N VAL A 206 11.33 10.22 10.35
CA VAL A 206 12.14 9.70 11.47
C VAL A 206 11.31 9.57 12.73
N ASP A 207 10.53 10.59 13.08
CA ASP A 207 9.67 10.60 14.26
C ASP A 207 8.62 9.50 14.19
N PHE A 208 7.98 9.33 13.03
CA PHE A 208 7.01 8.28 12.80
C PHE A 208 7.64 6.88 12.93
N LEU A 209 8.78 6.63 12.31
CA LEU A 209 9.45 5.34 12.37
C LEU A 209 10.07 5.05 13.75
N LYS A 210 10.55 6.07 14.48
CA LYS A 210 11.05 5.93 15.86
C LYS A 210 9.93 5.73 16.88
N ALA A 211 8.86 6.50 16.82
CA ALA A 211 7.67 6.28 17.63
C ALA A 211 7.11 4.88 17.38
N GLY A 212 7.30 4.39 16.19
CA GLY A 212 6.97 3.07 15.72
C GLY A 212 8.01 1.99 16.01
N LYS A 213 8.85 2.05 17.07
CA LYS A 213 9.61 0.85 17.51
C LYS A 213 8.71 -0.37 17.69
N ARG A 214 7.40 -0.13 17.83
CA ARG A 214 6.33 -1.13 17.88
C ARG A 214 5.63 -1.34 16.53
N LEU A 215 5.98 -0.57 15.46
CA LEU A 215 5.41 -0.80 14.14
C LEU A 215 5.96 -2.11 13.59
N ARG A 216 5.08 -3.09 13.56
CA ARG A 216 5.33 -4.40 13.01
C ARG A 216 4.16 -4.77 12.11
N ARG A 217 4.45 -5.45 11.04
CA ARG A 217 3.43 -6.09 10.25
C ARG A 217 2.77 -7.19 11.11
N ASP A 218 1.45 -7.29 11.01
CA ASP A 218 0.71 -8.41 11.58
C ASP A 218 0.18 -9.30 10.43
N PRO A 219 0.79 -10.47 10.19
CA PRO A 219 0.33 -11.42 9.18
C PRO A 219 -1.08 -11.96 9.47
N PHE A 220 -1.48 -11.95 10.73
CA PHE A 220 -2.73 -12.53 11.22
C PHE A 220 -3.75 -11.48 11.67
N PHE A 221 -3.56 -10.23 11.22
CA PHE A 221 -4.46 -9.13 11.55
C PHE A 221 -5.92 -9.56 11.34
N PRO A 222 -6.78 -9.39 12.36
CA PRO A 222 -8.07 -10.08 12.39
C PRO A 222 -9.09 -9.55 11.38
N HIS A 223 -8.94 -8.34 10.86
CA HIS A 223 -9.89 -7.73 9.93
C HIS A 223 -9.21 -7.38 8.62
N VAL A 224 -9.36 -8.20 7.61
CA VAL A 224 -8.72 -8.07 6.29
C VAL A 224 -9.74 -7.69 5.23
N VAL A 225 -9.45 -6.66 4.46
CA VAL A 225 -10.22 -6.31 3.26
C VAL A 225 -9.33 -6.46 2.03
N LEU A 226 -9.82 -7.19 1.04
CA LEU A 226 -9.20 -7.31 -0.28
C LEU A 226 -10.15 -6.74 -1.32
N ALA A 227 -9.65 -5.87 -2.20
CA ALA A 227 -10.40 -5.40 -3.36
C ALA A 227 -9.55 -5.58 -4.63
N SER A 228 -10.19 -5.88 -5.73
CA SER A 228 -9.54 -6.09 -7.03
C SER A 228 -10.44 -5.64 -8.18
N PRO A 229 -9.93 -4.89 -9.15
CA PRO A 229 -8.61 -4.27 -9.17
C PRO A 229 -8.52 -3.10 -8.20
N VAL A 230 -7.32 -2.69 -7.83
CA VAL A 230 -7.11 -1.45 -7.09
C VAL A 230 -6.37 -0.42 -7.93
N GLY A 231 -6.63 0.83 -7.61
CA GLY A 231 -6.32 1.93 -8.46
C GLY A 231 -4.95 2.54 -8.29
N TYR A 232 -4.76 3.53 -9.14
CA TYR A 232 -3.54 4.22 -9.29
C TYR A 232 -3.76 5.71 -9.67
N SER A 233 -2.71 6.52 -9.61
CA SER A 233 -2.78 7.97 -9.82
C SER A 233 -3.20 8.41 -11.22
N THR A 234 -3.08 7.59 -12.26
CA THR A 234 -3.54 7.88 -13.63
C THR A 234 -4.88 7.25 -13.99
N GLY A 235 -5.59 6.67 -13.02
CA GLY A 235 -6.86 5.99 -13.25
C GLY A 235 -6.77 4.57 -13.82
N LYS A 236 -5.56 4.03 -14.04
CA LYS A 236 -5.37 2.61 -14.33
C LYS A 236 -5.54 1.80 -13.06
N CYS A 237 -6.11 0.60 -13.19
CA CYS A 237 -6.29 -0.35 -12.09
C CYS A 237 -5.63 -1.67 -12.45
N TYR A 238 -5.07 -2.32 -11.45
CA TYR A 238 -4.43 -3.62 -11.65
C TYR A 238 -5.02 -4.66 -10.70
N PRO A 239 -5.15 -5.92 -11.13
CA PRO A 239 -5.66 -7.00 -10.30
C PRO A 239 -4.82 -7.20 -9.05
N VAL A 240 -5.48 -7.41 -7.91
CA VAL A 240 -4.88 -7.85 -6.64
C VAL A 240 -5.46 -9.21 -6.29
N ARG A 241 -4.60 -10.15 -5.91
CA ARG A 241 -5.04 -11.51 -5.59
C ARG A 241 -4.99 -11.84 -4.10
N HIS A 242 -4.15 -11.15 -3.34
CA HIS A 242 -3.88 -11.50 -1.95
C HIS A 242 -3.91 -10.27 -1.05
N ASN A 243 -4.40 -10.45 0.16
CA ASN A 243 -4.12 -9.60 1.31
C ASN A 243 -4.12 -10.50 2.55
N ARG A 244 -3.00 -10.62 3.24
CA ARG A 244 -2.78 -11.50 4.40
C ARG A 244 -3.33 -12.92 4.16
N TRP A 245 -4.26 -13.34 4.97
CA TRP A 245 -4.85 -14.68 4.95
C TRP A 245 -6.03 -14.83 3.97
N ILE A 246 -6.27 -13.86 3.07
CA ILE A 246 -7.31 -13.93 2.04
C ILE A 246 -6.70 -13.94 0.64
N THR A 247 -7.22 -14.80 -0.23
CA THR A 247 -6.95 -14.84 -1.67
C THR A 247 -8.25 -14.76 -2.45
N LEU A 248 -8.33 -13.88 -3.44
CA LEU A 248 -9.37 -13.85 -4.46
C LEU A 248 -8.96 -14.79 -5.60
N ASP A 249 -9.68 -15.91 -5.75
CA ASP A 249 -9.40 -16.90 -6.80
C ASP A 249 -10.20 -16.62 -8.08
N ALA A 250 -11.46 -16.19 -7.95
CA ALA A 250 -12.29 -15.82 -9.09
C ALA A 250 -13.34 -14.77 -8.71
N ALA A 251 -13.62 -13.88 -9.64
CA ALA A 251 -14.58 -12.80 -9.51
C ALA A 251 -15.67 -12.86 -10.59
N VAL A 252 -16.81 -12.24 -10.29
CA VAL A 252 -17.86 -11.94 -11.28
C VAL A 252 -17.61 -10.54 -11.81
N GLU A 253 -17.73 -10.36 -13.11
CA GLU A 253 -17.57 -9.05 -13.74
C GLU A 253 -18.80 -8.17 -13.48
N ALA A 254 -18.74 -7.37 -12.43
CA ALA A 254 -19.82 -6.51 -12.00
C ALA A 254 -19.28 -5.20 -11.37
N PRO A 255 -20.09 -4.12 -11.31
CA PRO A 255 -19.66 -2.85 -10.75
C PRO A 255 -19.34 -2.91 -9.26
N LEU A 256 -18.22 -2.28 -8.87
CA LEU A 256 -17.81 -1.98 -7.52
C LEU A 256 -17.56 -0.47 -7.39
N GLU A 257 -17.90 0.12 -6.27
CA GLU A 257 -17.71 1.55 -6.04
C GLU A 257 -16.31 1.85 -5.50
N TYR A 258 -15.70 2.92 -6.00
CA TYR A 258 -14.37 3.41 -5.65
C TYR A 258 -14.41 4.87 -5.24
N ASP A 259 -13.55 5.26 -4.28
CA ASP A 259 -13.22 6.65 -4.05
C ASP A 259 -12.33 7.15 -5.20
N ALA A 260 -12.68 8.26 -5.81
CA ALA A 260 -11.94 8.83 -6.93
C ALA A 260 -11.75 10.33 -6.78
N LEU A 261 -10.63 10.85 -7.28
CA LEU A 261 -10.36 12.27 -7.39
C LEU A 261 -10.42 12.70 -8.87
N GLU A 262 -11.19 13.70 -9.15
CA GLU A 262 -11.31 14.31 -10.47
C GLU A 262 -10.71 15.70 -10.48
N ARG A 263 -9.90 15.97 -11.50
CA ARG A 263 -9.33 17.29 -11.77
C ARG A 263 -10.25 18.03 -12.71
N GLN A 264 -10.57 19.27 -12.38
CA GLN A 264 -11.46 20.13 -13.18
C GLN A 264 -10.83 21.48 -13.38
N GLY A 265 -11.08 22.06 -14.58
CA GLY A 265 -10.60 23.38 -14.97
C GLY A 265 -9.15 23.40 -15.46
N PRO A 266 -8.73 24.53 -16.07
CA PRO A 266 -7.34 24.80 -16.40
C PRO A 266 -6.49 25.05 -15.14
N GLY A 267 -5.26 25.47 -15.28
CA GLY A 267 -4.42 25.87 -14.15
C GLY A 267 -3.72 24.70 -13.45
N HIS A 268 -3.47 23.60 -14.15
CA HIS A 268 -2.71 22.46 -13.64
C HIS A 268 -1.20 22.51 -14.01
N SER A 269 -0.84 23.31 -15.00
CA SER A 269 0.56 23.49 -15.45
C SER A 269 1.20 24.68 -14.75
N LYS A 270 2.51 24.60 -14.53
CA LYS A 270 3.33 25.73 -14.05
C LYS A 270 3.26 26.98 -14.95
N ASP A 271 2.95 26.78 -16.23
CA ASP A 271 2.85 27.84 -17.23
C ASP A 271 1.44 28.46 -17.31
N SER A 272 0.50 27.98 -16.49
CA SER A 272 -0.86 28.51 -16.43
C SER A 272 -0.89 29.91 -15.83
N SER A 273 -1.77 30.78 -16.37
CA SER A 273 -1.98 32.13 -15.82
C SER A 273 -2.52 32.10 -14.39
N PRO A 274 -2.38 33.17 -13.58
CA PRO A 274 -2.95 33.24 -12.24
C PRO A 274 -4.47 33.04 -12.22
N GLU A 275 -5.19 33.48 -13.23
CA GLU A 275 -6.62 33.32 -13.39
C GLU A 275 -6.99 31.86 -13.67
N GLU A 276 -6.27 31.17 -14.56
CA GLU A 276 -6.45 29.74 -14.81
C GLU A 276 -6.10 28.92 -13.58
N TRP A 277 -5.03 29.28 -12.87
CA TRP A 277 -4.63 28.60 -11.62
C TRP A 277 -5.73 28.61 -10.56
N LYS A 278 -6.49 29.70 -10.44
CA LYS A 278 -7.62 29.82 -9.52
C LYS A 278 -8.83 28.96 -9.92
N GLN A 279 -8.96 28.60 -11.21
CA GLN A 279 -10.07 27.80 -11.73
C GLN A 279 -9.85 26.29 -11.54
N TRP A 280 -8.63 25.88 -11.24
CA TRP A 280 -8.33 24.46 -10.98
C TRP A 280 -8.97 24.00 -9.69
N LYS A 281 -9.65 22.86 -9.77
CA LYS A 281 -10.28 22.22 -8.60
C LYS A 281 -10.02 20.73 -8.62
N LEU A 282 -9.81 20.20 -7.44
CA LEU A 282 -9.78 18.76 -7.18
C LEU A 282 -11.05 18.40 -6.41
N THR A 283 -11.82 17.44 -6.91
CA THR A 283 -13.09 17.01 -6.30
C THR A 283 -13.07 15.52 -6.01
N HIS A 284 -13.64 15.13 -4.88
CA HIS A 284 -13.87 13.73 -4.56
C HIS A 284 -15.19 13.25 -5.16
N LYS A 285 -15.16 12.06 -5.75
CA LYS A 285 -16.34 11.37 -6.29
C LYS A 285 -16.35 9.90 -5.89
N ARG A 286 -17.52 9.30 -5.91
CA ARG A 286 -17.70 7.85 -5.93
C ARG A 286 -17.95 7.43 -7.37
N ILE A 287 -17.12 6.53 -7.89
CA ILE A 287 -17.30 6.01 -9.26
C ILE A 287 -17.43 4.49 -9.24
N LYS A 288 -18.15 3.96 -10.23
CA LYS A 288 -18.30 2.51 -10.42
C LYS A 288 -17.32 2.02 -11.47
N ARG A 289 -16.62 0.92 -11.16
CA ARG A 289 -15.81 0.14 -12.10
C ARG A 289 -16.01 -1.34 -11.83
N HIS A 290 -15.79 -2.20 -12.80
CA HIS A 290 -15.82 -3.64 -12.55
C HIS A 290 -14.77 -4.01 -11.51
N GLY A 291 -15.18 -4.80 -10.54
CA GLY A 291 -14.32 -5.22 -9.43
C GLY A 291 -15.02 -6.10 -8.42
N ALA A 292 -14.22 -6.74 -7.58
CA ALA A 292 -14.65 -7.60 -6.50
C ALA A 292 -14.06 -7.16 -5.17
N MET A 293 -14.74 -7.47 -4.07
CA MET A 293 -14.26 -7.18 -2.73
C MET A 293 -14.58 -8.34 -1.78
N ILE A 294 -13.65 -8.62 -0.89
CA ILE A 294 -13.79 -9.55 0.24
C ILE A 294 -13.49 -8.74 1.49
N ASP A 295 -14.42 -8.76 2.43
CA ASP A 295 -14.27 -8.20 3.79
C ASP A 295 -14.34 -9.37 4.76
N ALA A 296 -13.25 -9.69 5.46
CA ALA A 296 -13.11 -10.90 6.24
C ALA A 296 -12.61 -10.59 7.65
N VAL A 297 -13.30 -11.14 8.64
CA VAL A 297 -13.03 -10.95 10.07
C VAL A 297 -12.81 -12.29 10.76
N ASN A 298 -11.68 -12.44 11.42
CA ASN A 298 -11.45 -13.51 12.38
C ASN A 298 -12.04 -13.08 13.73
N LEU A 299 -13.14 -13.69 14.11
CA LEU A 299 -13.86 -13.42 15.35
C LEU A 299 -13.26 -14.15 16.57
N GLY A 300 -12.18 -14.93 16.37
CA GLY A 300 -11.63 -15.84 17.35
C GLY A 300 -12.50 -17.10 17.54
N LYS A 301 -12.06 -18.00 18.44
CA LYS A 301 -12.78 -19.26 18.74
C LYS A 301 -13.11 -20.06 17.46
N ASN A 302 -12.19 -20.12 16.54
CA ASN A 302 -12.31 -20.82 15.25
C ASN A 302 -13.46 -20.32 14.35
N ARG A 303 -13.89 -19.08 14.50
CA ARG A 303 -14.98 -18.51 13.69
C ARG A 303 -14.48 -17.38 12.82
N LEU A 304 -14.70 -17.51 11.52
CA LEU A 304 -14.36 -16.52 10.50
C LEU A 304 -15.65 -16.04 9.83
N ASP A 305 -15.83 -14.73 9.71
CA ASP A 305 -16.97 -14.12 9.02
C ASP A 305 -16.48 -13.37 7.78
N VAL A 306 -17.08 -13.64 6.62
CA VAL A 306 -16.64 -13.13 5.34
C VAL A 306 -17.82 -12.56 4.57
N THR A 307 -17.74 -11.29 4.22
CA THR A 307 -18.67 -10.65 3.29
C THR A 307 -18.01 -10.49 1.92
N THR A 308 -18.72 -10.86 0.87
CA THR A 308 -18.20 -10.80 -0.49
C THR A 308 -19.07 -9.94 -1.39
N THR A 309 -18.43 -9.20 -2.31
CA THR A 309 -19.10 -8.47 -3.39
C THR A 309 -18.45 -8.88 -4.70
N ASN A 310 -19.24 -9.39 -5.65
CA ASN A 310 -18.78 -9.82 -6.98
C ASN A 310 -17.68 -10.89 -6.93
N VAL A 311 -17.66 -11.76 -5.94
CA VAL A 311 -16.72 -12.87 -5.79
C VAL A 311 -17.41 -14.17 -6.10
N SER A 312 -16.83 -15.03 -6.95
CA SER A 312 -17.31 -16.38 -7.20
C SER A 312 -16.49 -17.46 -6.50
N ARG A 313 -15.22 -17.19 -6.18
CA ARG A 313 -14.36 -18.12 -5.45
C ARG A 313 -13.26 -17.39 -4.69
N PHE A 314 -12.99 -17.87 -3.47
CA PHE A 314 -11.89 -17.32 -2.66
C PHE A 314 -11.30 -18.39 -1.74
N THR A 315 -10.08 -18.13 -1.26
CA THR A 315 -9.36 -18.99 -0.30
C THR A 315 -9.08 -18.22 0.99
N VAL A 316 -9.38 -18.86 2.10
CA VAL A 316 -8.97 -18.48 3.46
C VAL A 316 -7.73 -19.30 3.83
N TRP A 317 -6.63 -18.66 4.11
CA TRP A 317 -5.41 -19.29 4.60
C TRP A 317 -5.39 -19.26 6.12
N LEU A 318 -4.93 -20.33 6.73
CA LEU A 318 -5.04 -20.57 8.16
C LEU A 318 -3.67 -20.82 8.80
N HIS A 319 -3.50 -20.27 10.00
CA HIS A 319 -2.28 -20.44 10.79
C HIS A 319 -2.64 -20.74 12.26
N PRO A 320 -1.80 -21.49 13.04
CA PRO A 320 -2.08 -21.80 14.44
C PRO A 320 -2.27 -20.57 15.35
N GLN A 321 -1.74 -19.41 14.97
CA GLN A 321 -2.00 -18.16 15.70
C GLN A 321 -3.37 -17.54 15.41
N MET A 322 -4.08 -18.03 14.40
CA MET A 322 -5.41 -17.55 14.02
C MET A 322 -6.51 -18.47 14.51
N VAL A 323 -6.26 -19.79 14.48
CA VAL A 323 -7.25 -20.84 14.76
C VAL A 323 -6.59 -22.03 15.47
N ASP A 324 -7.41 -22.78 16.22
CA ASP A 324 -7.01 -24.06 16.81
C ASP A 324 -7.39 -25.22 15.86
N PHE A 325 -6.38 -25.88 15.28
CA PHE A 325 -6.59 -27.00 14.35
C PHE A 325 -7.10 -28.28 15.02
N THR A 326 -7.10 -28.38 16.34
CA THR A 326 -7.65 -29.52 17.06
C THR A 326 -9.18 -29.51 17.15
N SER A 327 -9.78 -28.37 16.86
CA SER A 327 -11.22 -28.10 16.94
C SER A 327 -11.81 -27.78 15.56
N PRO A 328 -13.10 -27.98 15.31
CA PRO A 328 -13.75 -27.54 14.09
C PRO A 328 -13.60 -26.03 13.86
N ILE A 329 -13.43 -25.64 12.61
CA ILE A 329 -13.35 -24.24 12.16
C ILE A 329 -14.64 -23.93 11.41
N GLN A 330 -15.25 -22.80 11.71
CA GLN A 330 -16.44 -22.32 11.02
C GLN A 330 -16.12 -21.11 10.15
N VAL A 331 -16.54 -21.17 8.88
CA VAL A 331 -16.50 -20.02 7.96
C VAL A 331 -17.91 -19.67 7.54
N ILE A 332 -18.33 -18.46 7.89
CA ILE A 332 -19.61 -17.87 7.51
C ILE A 332 -19.37 -16.95 6.33
N VAL A 333 -20.11 -17.10 5.25
CA VAL A 333 -20.02 -16.26 4.06
C VAL A 333 -21.37 -15.64 3.78
N ASN A 334 -21.45 -14.32 3.74
CA ASN A 334 -22.69 -13.57 3.53
C ASN A 334 -23.84 -14.03 4.48
N GLY A 335 -23.49 -14.26 5.75
CA GLY A 335 -24.43 -14.71 6.78
C GLY A 335 -24.80 -16.20 6.75
N GLN A 336 -24.22 -16.99 5.84
CA GLN A 336 -24.48 -18.43 5.73
C GLN A 336 -23.24 -19.24 6.10
N SER A 337 -23.39 -20.31 6.92
CA SER A 337 -22.30 -21.24 7.19
C SER A 337 -21.94 -22.00 5.89
N ARG A 338 -20.74 -21.79 5.38
CA ARG A 338 -20.23 -22.40 4.16
C ARG A 338 -19.18 -23.48 4.43
N PHE A 339 -18.60 -23.46 5.61
CA PHE A 339 -17.68 -24.49 6.08
C PHE A 339 -17.85 -24.65 7.59
N ASP A 340 -17.92 -25.88 8.04
CA ASP A 340 -17.89 -26.27 9.45
C ASP A 340 -17.20 -27.64 9.54
N GLY A 341 -15.94 -27.66 9.98
CA GLY A 341 -15.16 -28.88 9.95
C GLY A 341 -13.71 -28.69 10.42
N ARG A 342 -12.99 -29.80 10.46
CA ARG A 342 -11.56 -29.82 10.78
C ARG A 342 -10.72 -29.61 9.53
N VAL A 343 -9.59 -28.91 9.71
CA VAL A 343 -8.60 -28.67 8.66
C VAL A 343 -7.25 -29.17 9.14
N THR A 344 -6.52 -29.85 8.27
CA THR A 344 -5.20 -30.37 8.57
C THR A 344 -4.10 -29.48 7.99
N ALA A 345 -3.16 -29.10 8.81
CA ALA A 345 -1.96 -28.39 8.38
C ALA A 345 -1.04 -29.33 7.57
N SER A 346 -0.41 -28.80 6.52
CA SER A 346 0.55 -29.54 5.70
C SER A 346 1.72 -28.68 5.24
N LEU A 347 2.89 -29.31 5.07
CA LEU A 347 4.05 -28.64 4.51
C LEU A 347 3.80 -28.18 3.07
N ALA A 348 3.07 -28.95 2.27
CA ALA A 348 2.73 -28.61 0.90
C ALA A 348 1.93 -27.29 0.84
N THR A 349 0.93 -27.13 1.70
CA THR A 349 0.14 -25.88 1.78
C THR A 349 0.98 -24.71 2.28
N ALA A 350 1.89 -24.95 3.23
CA ALA A 350 2.81 -23.91 3.70
C ALA A 350 3.72 -23.41 2.56
N LEU A 351 4.33 -24.32 1.81
CA LEU A 351 5.17 -23.97 0.66
C LEU A 351 4.37 -23.25 -0.44
N GLU A 352 3.18 -23.72 -0.78
CA GLU A 352 2.28 -23.04 -1.72
C GLU A 352 1.97 -21.60 -1.27
N SER A 353 1.76 -21.36 0.02
CA SER A 353 1.47 -20.03 0.53
C SER A 353 2.66 -19.07 0.35
N VAL A 354 3.88 -19.56 0.55
CA VAL A 354 5.12 -18.79 0.35
C VAL A 354 5.34 -18.48 -1.13
N GLU A 355 5.21 -19.49 -2.00
CA GLU A 355 5.39 -19.35 -3.44
C GLU A 355 4.44 -18.29 -4.02
N ARG A 356 3.14 -18.38 -3.67
CA ARG A 356 2.12 -17.43 -4.16
C ARG A 356 2.37 -15.99 -3.73
N ARG A 357 2.94 -15.77 -2.54
CA ARG A 357 3.14 -14.42 -1.97
C ARG A 357 4.56 -13.91 -2.12
N ARG A 358 5.51 -14.79 -2.42
CA ARG A 358 6.94 -14.48 -2.44
C ARG A 358 7.37 -13.78 -1.13
N ASP A 359 6.85 -14.26 0.00
CA ASP A 359 7.09 -13.68 1.32
C ASP A 359 7.16 -14.76 2.41
N TRP A 360 8.35 -14.95 2.97
CA TRP A 360 8.62 -15.92 4.03
C TRP A 360 7.98 -15.58 5.38
N GLY A 361 7.51 -14.33 5.57
CA GLY A 361 6.77 -13.90 6.76
C GLY A 361 5.27 -14.16 6.66
N LEU A 362 4.76 -14.64 5.51
CA LEU A 362 3.36 -14.94 5.27
C LEU A 362 3.18 -16.43 4.96
N VAL A 363 3.49 -17.28 5.96
CA VAL A 363 3.43 -18.74 5.85
C VAL A 363 2.14 -19.25 6.49
N TYR A 364 1.32 -19.96 5.70
CA TYR A 364 0.05 -20.51 6.14
C TYR A 364 0.02 -22.02 5.85
N PRO A 365 0.05 -22.88 6.88
CA PRO A 365 0.12 -24.34 6.70
C PRO A 365 -1.19 -25.00 6.31
N ALA A 366 -2.31 -24.27 6.32
CA ALA A 366 -3.61 -24.81 5.96
C ALA A 366 -4.45 -23.78 5.18
N LYS A 367 -5.47 -24.25 4.46
CA LYS A 367 -6.38 -23.39 3.70
C LYS A 367 -7.77 -24.01 3.55
N ILE A 368 -8.77 -23.16 3.35
CA ILE A 368 -10.14 -23.50 2.97
C ILE A 368 -10.46 -22.71 1.70
N THR A 369 -10.81 -23.38 0.62
CA THR A 369 -11.25 -22.74 -0.63
C THR A 369 -12.76 -22.88 -0.75
N LEU A 370 -13.47 -21.80 -1.01
CA LEU A 370 -14.92 -21.71 -1.03
C LEU A 370 -15.42 -21.12 -2.35
N ASP A 371 -16.41 -21.78 -2.94
CA ASP A 371 -17.19 -21.22 -4.03
C ASP A 371 -18.37 -20.43 -3.45
N VAL A 372 -18.50 -19.18 -3.93
CA VAL A 372 -19.63 -18.31 -3.59
C VAL A 372 -20.68 -18.49 -4.67
N THR A 373 -21.48 -19.57 -4.57
CA THR A 373 -22.58 -19.83 -5.50
C THR A 373 -23.75 -18.89 -5.21
N GLY A 374 -24.09 -18.08 -6.18
CA GLY A 374 -25.40 -17.52 -6.45
C GLY A 374 -26.29 -17.06 -5.30
N ASP A 375 -26.03 -15.84 -4.76
CA ASP A 375 -27.11 -14.93 -4.42
C ASP A 375 -27.11 -13.81 -5.49
N ARG A 376 -27.71 -14.13 -6.65
CA ARG A 376 -28.22 -13.06 -7.52
C ARG A 376 -29.30 -12.39 -6.68
N GLY A 377 -29.05 -11.16 -6.25
CA GLY A 377 -29.95 -10.37 -5.46
C GLY A 377 -31.38 -10.55 -5.95
N LYS A 378 -32.27 -10.93 -5.06
CA LYS A 378 -33.71 -10.75 -5.22
C LYS A 378 -33.99 -9.25 -5.23
N GLY A 379 -33.87 -8.66 -6.39
CA GLY A 379 -34.14 -7.25 -6.63
C GLY A 379 -34.32 -7.03 -8.11
N ASP A 380 -35.43 -7.54 -8.65
CA ASP A 380 -36.24 -7.02 -9.77
C ASP A 380 -37.21 -8.14 -10.21
N GLN A 381 -38.19 -8.42 -9.36
CA GLN A 381 -39.44 -8.94 -9.90
C GLN A 381 -40.20 -7.71 -10.44
N ALA A 382 -40.20 -7.64 -11.76
CA ALA A 382 -41.05 -6.74 -12.51
C ALA A 382 -42.47 -6.77 -11.98
N VAL A 383 -43.01 -5.61 -11.63
CA VAL A 383 -44.45 -5.39 -11.54
C VAL A 383 -44.97 -5.51 -12.96
N GLY A 384 -45.47 -6.69 -13.28
CA GLY A 384 -46.20 -6.97 -14.48
C GLY A 384 -47.59 -6.34 -14.40
N SER A 385 -47.92 -5.69 -15.46
CA SER A 385 -49.20 -5.15 -15.89
C SER A 385 -50.44 -5.88 -15.38
N ARG A 386 -51.37 -5.11 -14.84
CA ARG A 386 -52.78 -5.13 -15.21
C ARG A 386 -53.35 -3.69 -15.27
#